data_5977347e2146b27ed4a8b8c5f6e4f9f9
#
_entry.id   5977347e2146b27ed4a8b8c5f6e4f9f9
#
_cell.length_a   1.000
_cell.length_b   1.000
_cell.length_c   1.000
_cell.angle_alpha   90.00
_cell.angle_beta   90.00
_cell.angle_gamma   90.00
#
_symmetry.space_group_name_H-M   'P 1'
#
loop_
_entity.id
_entity.type
_entity.pdbx_description
1 polymer ?
#
loop_
_entity_poly.entity_id
_entity_poly.type
_entity_poly.pdbx_seq_one_letter_code
_entity_poly.pdbx_strand_id
1 'polypeptide(L)'
;ADTADVNVNIDTNAEKQAISPYIYGTNQDFSNAKVTARRIGGNRSTGYNWENNDSNAGTDWKNESDNYWLTLYDVPKEKYNEPASVYTAFHDKSLAMGVPYSLVTLQAGGYVAADQSGPLANTDVAPSSKWKKVEFNKNGPLSLTPDTTDGSVYMDEFVNYLVNKYGSASGSKGIKGYSLDNEPSLWPSTHPLIHPDKTKCSEVLDKDTQLAQVVKKIDPAAETFGPALFGFSAFNDFNSSPDWSSVKGNYQWFIDYYLDNMKKNSDAAGKRLLDALDLHWYPEAKGGGQRVTTSDTSNVDCNKARMQAPRSLWDSTYTEDSWIGQWCKWGLPLIPKVKSSIDKYYPGTKLSFSEYNYGGEDHISGGIAQADALGVFGKYGVYFATYWECNSDKNNYVQSAFNLYNNYDGNNSKYGDTDVKCDTSDINNSSTYASVTSNDGNKMDIIVMNKNYTDSINFNFNVSSNKNYTSGQVWGFDSNSSNITKRDDVSSISGNKFTYKIPALTAVHIVLTTAQKS
;
A
#
# COMPACT_ATOMS: atom_id res chain seq x y z
N ALA A 1 -2.18 -12.30 35.75
CA ALA A 1 -2.13 -13.44 34.83
C ALA A 1 -0.69 -13.97 34.75
N ASP A 2 -0.54 -15.26 34.61
CA ASP A 2 0.76 -15.90 34.51
C ASP A 2 1.47 -15.46 33.23
N THR A 3 2.79 -15.31 33.34
CA THR A 3 3.65 -14.93 32.21
C THR A 3 4.14 -16.19 31.51
N ALA A 4 3.81 -16.33 30.23
CA ALA A 4 4.40 -17.37 29.40
C ALA A 4 5.81 -16.98 28.97
N ASP A 5 6.70 -17.97 28.86
CA ASP A 5 8.05 -17.77 28.30
C ASP A 5 8.00 -18.03 26.79
N VAL A 6 8.48 -17.05 26.03
CA VAL A 6 8.60 -17.13 24.58
C VAL A 6 10.05 -16.85 24.17
N ASN A 7 10.60 -17.71 23.34
CA ASN A 7 11.96 -17.54 22.84
C ASN A 7 11.95 -16.81 21.51
N VAL A 8 12.84 -15.82 21.40
CA VAL A 8 13.06 -15.06 20.16
C VAL A 8 14.50 -15.26 19.73
N ASN A 9 14.68 -15.89 18.58
CA ASN A 9 16.00 -16.17 18.01
C ASN A 9 16.23 -15.25 16.82
N ILE A 10 17.32 -14.49 16.87
CA ILE A 10 17.70 -13.52 15.84
C ILE A 10 19.07 -13.91 15.30
N ASP A 11 19.22 -13.92 13.96
CA ASP A 11 20.51 -14.14 13.30
C ASP A 11 20.75 -13.03 12.28
N THR A 12 21.69 -12.14 12.58
CA THR A 12 22.02 -10.98 11.75
C THR A 12 22.67 -11.33 10.41
N ASN A 13 23.08 -12.58 10.23
CA ASN A 13 23.73 -13.06 9.00
C ASN A 13 22.83 -13.95 8.14
N ALA A 14 21.57 -14.17 8.56
CA ALA A 14 20.65 -15.06 7.85
C ALA A 14 19.42 -14.29 7.35
N GLU A 15 18.85 -14.77 6.24
CA GLU A 15 17.60 -14.26 5.65
C GLU A 15 17.60 -12.74 5.48
N LYS A 16 18.72 -12.17 5.06
CA LYS A 16 18.86 -10.74 4.86
C LYS A 16 17.97 -10.28 3.70
N GLN A 17 17.14 -9.27 3.96
CA GLN A 17 16.27 -8.67 2.97
C GLN A 17 16.37 -7.14 3.08
N ALA A 18 16.75 -6.48 2.00
CA ALA A 18 16.68 -5.02 1.97
C ALA A 18 15.22 -4.60 2.14
N ILE A 19 14.98 -3.69 3.07
CA ILE A 19 13.65 -3.13 3.30
C ILE A 19 13.47 -1.95 2.35
N SER A 20 12.42 -2.02 1.51
CA SER A 20 12.11 -0.89 0.65
C SER A 20 11.79 0.35 1.49
N PRO A 21 12.36 1.52 1.16
CA PRO A 21 12.00 2.74 1.87
C PRO A 21 10.55 3.19 1.63
N TYR A 22 9.83 2.61 0.67
CA TYR A 22 8.52 3.07 0.22
C TYR A 22 7.33 2.26 0.77
N ILE A 23 7.57 1.45 1.81
CA ILE A 23 6.49 0.67 2.43
C ILE A 23 5.72 1.42 3.52
N TYR A 24 6.22 2.57 3.96
CA TYR A 24 5.61 3.38 5.02
C TYR A 24 4.80 4.52 4.41
N GLY A 25 3.83 4.17 3.56
CA GLY A 25 3.05 5.14 2.80
C GLY A 25 1.59 5.23 3.20
N THR A 26 0.92 6.28 2.71
CA THR A 26 -0.50 6.51 2.96
C THR A 26 -1.18 7.16 1.76
N ASN A 27 -2.48 6.93 1.63
CA ASN A 27 -3.35 7.64 0.70
C ASN A 27 -3.83 8.97 1.28
N GLN A 28 -4.30 8.97 2.53
CA GLN A 28 -4.73 10.16 3.25
C GLN A 28 -3.62 10.61 4.20
N ASP A 29 -3.35 11.91 4.26
CA ASP A 29 -2.26 12.42 5.08
C ASP A 29 -2.53 12.21 6.56
N PHE A 30 -1.51 11.78 7.30
CA PHE A 30 -1.57 11.63 8.74
C PHE A 30 -1.36 12.97 9.45
N SER A 31 -2.07 13.16 10.57
CA SER A 31 -1.90 14.33 11.43
C SER A 31 -0.64 14.25 12.30
N ASN A 32 -0.16 13.04 12.61
CA ASN A 32 0.85 12.83 13.65
C ASN A 32 1.85 11.72 13.33
N ALA A 33 2.02 11.38 12.07
CA ALA A 33 3.03 10.42 11.63
C ALA A 33 3.62 10.84 10.29
N LYS A 34 4.91 10.60 10.11
CA LYS A 34 5.60 10.81 8.85
C LYS A 34 5.47 9.56 7.98
N VAL A 35 5.41 9.80 6.67
CA VAL A 35 5.34 8.73 5.66
C VAL A 35 6.47 8.88 4.66
N THR A 36 6.75 7.80 3.94
CA THR A 36 7.81 7.74 2.93
C THR A 36 7.26 7.63 1.51
N ALA A 37 5.95 7.47 1.38
CA ALA A 37 5.26 7.40 0.10
C ALA A 37 3.85 7.94 0.25
N ARG A 38 3.34 8.56 -0.82
CA ARG A 38 1.97 9.07 -0.89
C ARG A 38 1.34 8.67 -2.22
N ARG A 39 0.08 8.32 -2.18
CA ARG A 39 -0.70 7.97 -3.39
C ARG A 39 -1.91 8.89 -3.53
N ILE A 40 -2.15 9.34 -4.76
CA ILE A 40 -3.44 9.90 -5.15
C ILE A 40 -4.11 8.93 -6.13
N GLY A 41 -5.26 8.42 -5.73
CA GLY A 41 -5.98 7.39 -6.46
C GLY A 41 -7.37 7.18 -5.87
N GLY A 42 -7.85 5.94 -5.92
CA GLY A 42 -9.19 5.59 -5.49
C GLY A 42 -10.24 5.81 -6.59
N ASN A 43 -11.50 5.58 -6.25
CA ASN A 43 -12.57 5.57 -7.25
C ASN A 43 -12.72 6.90 -8.00
N ARG A 44 -12.60 8.03 -7.30
CA ARG A 44 -12.78 9.33 -7.94
C ARG A 44 -11.69 9.62 -8.99
N SER A 45 -10.51 9.02 -8.87
CA SER A 45 -9.43 9.22 -9.85
C SER A 45 -9.79 8.73 -11.24
N THR A 46 -10.63 7.70 -11.35
CA THR A 46 -11.08 7.18 -12.65
C THR A 46 -11.84 8.21 -13.47
N GLY A 47 -12.61 9.07 -12.81
CA GLY A 47 -13.40 10.11 -13.45
C GLY A 47 -12.77 11.50 -13.46
N TYR A 48 -11.50 11.63 -13.11
CA TYR A 48 -10.80 12.90 -13.00
C TYR A 48 -10.36 13.44 -14.38
N ASN A 49 -10.79 14.66 -14.68
CA ASN A 49 -10.40 15.42 -15.88
C ASN A 49 -9.25 16.38 -15.51
N TRP A 50 -8.04 16.02 -15.93
CA TRP A 50 -6.86 16.82 -15.59
C TRP A 50 -6.84 18.23 -16.23
N GLU A 51 -7.60 18.41 -17.31
CA GLU A 51 -7.61 19.71 -18.03
C GLU A 51 -8.35 20.80 -17.27
N ASN A 52 -9.44 20.45 -16.53
CA ASN A 52 -10.27 21.39 -15.79
C ASN A 52 -10.40 21.08 -14.30
N ASN A 53 -9.81 19.99 -13.81
CA ASN A 53 -9.86 19.53 -12.43
C ASN A 53 -11.22 19.04 -11.93
N ASP A 54 -12.20 18.90 -12.81
CA ASP A 54 -13.48 18.30 -12.45
C ASP A 54 -13.33 16.78 -12.35
N SER A 55 -14.16 16.15 -11.55
CA SER A 55 -14.16 14.70 -11.39
C SER A 55 -15.55 14.19 -11.13
N ASN A 56 -15.77 12.90 -11.45
CA ASN A 56 -17.03 12.21 -11.16
C ASN A 56 -16.82 11.20 -10.04
N ALA A 57 -17.67 11.27 -9.03
CA ALA A 57 -17.59 10.43 -7.83
C ALA A 57 -17.99 8.97 -8.06
N GLY A 58 -18.62 8.67 -9.20
CA GLY A 58 -19.23 7.36 -9.39
C GLY A 58 -20.31 7.11 -8.34
N THR A 59 -20.55 5.84 -8.05
CA THR A 59 -21.58 5.44 -7.07
C THR A 59 -21.22 5.78 -5.63
N ASP A 60 -19.97 6.16 -5.36
CA ASP A 60 -19.58 6.61 -4.02
C ASP A 60 -20.35 7.83 -3.59
N TRP A 61 -20.75 8.71 -4.54
CA TRP A 61 -21.56 9.87 -4.24
C TRP A 61 -22.41 10.30 -5.44
N LYS A 62 -23.62 9.72 -5.57
CA LYS A 62 -24.69 10.20 -6.47
C LYS A 62 -24.30 10.31 -7.95
N ASN A 63 -23.26 9.63 -8.41
CA ASN A 63 -22.68 9.86 -9.74
C ASN A 63 -22.42 11.34 -10.03
N GLU A 64 -22.00 12.10 -9.01
CA GLU A 64 -21.85 13.53 -9.10
C GLU A 64 -20.56 13.93 -9.80
N SER A 65 -20.70 14.82 -10.79
CA SER A 65 -19.59 15.54 -11.40
C SER A 65 -19.45 16.91 -10.76
N ASP A 66 -18.31 17.19 -10.16
CA ASP A 66 -18.05 18.42 -9.41
C ASP A 66 -16.54 18.74 -9.39
N ASN A 67 -16.17 19.78 -8.65
CA ASN A 67 -14.78 20.17 -8.43
C ASN A 67 -14.29 19.90 -7.00
N TYR A 68 -14.90 18.94 -6.31
CA TYR A 68 -14.65 18.66 -4.90
C TYR A 68 -13.17 18.33 -4.61
N TRP A 69 -12.48 17.68 -5.53
CA TRP A 69 -11.07 17.33 -5.34
C TRP A 69 -10.15 18.54 -5.20
N LEU A 70 -10.49 19.66 -5.81
CA LEU A 70 -9.76 20.90 -5.58
C LEU A 70 -9.79 21.31 -4.11
N THR A 71 -10.95 21.17 -3.45
CA THR A 71 -11.09 21.43 -2.01
C THR A 71 -10.38 20.36 -1.18
N LEU A 72 -10.59 19.10 -1.50
CA LEU A 72 -10.00 17.97 -0.75
C LEU A 72 -8.46 18.03 -0.69
N TYR A 73 -7.84 18.45 -1.78
CA TYR A 73 -6.37 18.54 -1.87
C TYR A 73 -5.84 19.95 -1.60
N ASP A 74 -6.66 20.83 -1.00
CA ASP A 74 -6.28 22.18 -0.58
C ASP A 74 -5.64 23.01 -1.69
N VAL A 75 -6.16 22.89 -2.91
CA VAL A 75 -5.68 23.69 -4.04
C VAL A 75 -6.07 25.16 -3.82
N PRO A 76 -5.12 26.11 -3.92
CA PRO A 76 -5.45 27.52 -3.85
C PRO A 76 -6.43 27.94 -4.96
N LYS A 77 -7.40 28.80 -4.64
CA LYS A 77 -8.44 29.20 -5.59
C LYS A 77 -7.88 29.79 -6.88
N GLU A 78 -6.77 30.52 -6.80
CA GLU A 78 -6.11 31.10 -7.97
C GLU A 78 -5.56 30.05 -8.94
N LYS A 79 -5.46 28.78 -8.51
CA LYS A 79 -4.98 27.65 -9.32
C LYS A 79 -6.10 26.73 -9.80
N TYR A 80 -7.35 27.03 -9.49
CA TYR A 80 -8.47 26.16 -9.86
C TYR A 80 -8.59 25.93 -11.37
N ASN A 81 -8.21 26.92 -12.18
CA ASN A 81 -8.27 26.83 -13.64
C ASN A 81 -6.95 26.38 -14.28
N GLU A 82 -5.91 26.12 -13.49
CA GLU A 82 -4.68 25.54 -14.02
C GLU A 82 -4.86 24.04 -14.27
N PRO A 83 -4.37 23.52 -15.38
CA PRO A 83 -4.44 22.08 -15.62
C PRO A 83 -3.75 21.29 -14.49
N ALA A 84 -4.29 20.11 -14.19
CA ALA A 84 -3.71 19.16 -13.24
C ALA A 84 -3.45 19.69 -11.83
N SER A 85 -4.13 20.79 -11.42
CA SER A 85 -3.78 21.44 -10.15
C SER A 85 -4.08 20.60 -8.92
N VAL A 86 -4.98 19.62 -9.00
CA VAL A 86 -5.16 18.61 -7.93
C VAL A 86 -3.90 17.79 -7.77
N TYR A 87 -3.33 17.30 -8.87
CA TYR A 87 -2.12 16.46 -8.83
C TYR A 87 -0.87 17.26 -8.52
N THR A 88 -0.78 18.49 -9.03
CA THR A 88 0.37 19.34 -8.70
C THR A 88 0.35 19.77 -7.24
N ALA A 89 -0.81 20.10 -6.67
CA ALA A 89 -0.93 20.37 -5.23
C ALA A 89 -0.54 19.14 -4.40
N PHE A 90 -0.99 17.96 -4.79
CA PHE A 90 -0.62 16.70 -4.15
C PHE A 90 0.90 16.49 -4.16
N HIS A 91 1.52 16.63 -5.31
CA HIS A 91 2.97 16.39 -5.44
C HIS A 91 3.80 17.50 -4.79
N ASP A 92 3.38 18.76 -4.89
CA ASP A 92 4.01 19.88 -4.18
C ASP A 92 4.04 19.62 -2.68
N LYS A 93 2.96 19.08 -2.13
CA LYS A 93 2.90 18.71 -0.71
C LYS A 93 3.86 17.57 -0.38
N SER A 94 3.96 16.56 -1.24
CA SER A 94 4.97 15.50 -1.07
C SER A 94 6.39 16.08 -0.97
N LEU A 95 6.73 16.98 -1.88
CA LEU A 95 8.04 17.64 -1.89
C LEU A 95 8.26 18.48 -0.63
N ALA A 96 7.26 19.26 -0.22
CA ALA A 96 7.34 20.09 0.99
C ALA A 96 7.49 19.25 2.26
N MET A 97 6.88 18.08 2.32
CA MET A 97 6.96 17.15 3.45
C MET A 97 8.24 16.28 3.41
N GLY A 98 9.03 16.36 2.35
CA GLY A 98 10.19 15.50 2.18
C GLY A 98 9.83 14.04 1.90
N VAL A 99 8.65 13.77 1.36
CA VAL A 99 8.21 12.41 1.00
C VAL A 99 8.85 12.04 -0.33
N PRO A 100 9.65 10.96 -0.39
CA PRO A 100 10.45 10.67 -1.58
C PRO A 100 9.68 10.04 -2.74
N TYR A 101 8.44 9.58 -2.54
CA TYR A 101 7.69 8.88 -3.57
C TYR A 101 6.23 9.34 -3.62
N SER A 102 5.84 9.91 -4.76
CA SER A 102 4.43 10.14 -5.09
C SER A 102 4.01 9.14 -6.17
N LEU A 103 2.91 8.44 -5.92
CA LEU A 103 2.23 7.59 -6.91
C LEU A 103 0.96 8.30 -7.35
N VAL A 104 0.84 8.62 -8.64
CA VAL A 104 -0.33 9.31 -9.17
C VAL A 104 -1.07 8.42 -10.17
N THR A 105 -2.39 8.49 -10.17
CA THR A 105 -3.24 7.61 -10.98
C THR A 105 -3.66 8.28 -12.28
N LEU A 106 -3.37 7.62 -13.39
CA LEU A 106 -3.82 8.01 -14.72
C LEU A 106 -5.15 7.32 -15.04
N GLN A 107 -5.90 7.86 -16.01
CA GLN A 107 -7.24 7.40 -16.34
C GLN A 107 -7.24 6.41 -17.50
N ALA A 108 -7.94 5.29 -17.30
CA ALA A 108 -8.13 4.25 -18.31
C ALA A 108 -9.58 3.73 -18.38
N GLY A 109 -10.49 4.29 -17.56
CA GLY A 109 -11.89 3.88 -17.55
C GLY A 109 -12.64 4.19 -18.84
N GLY A 110 -12.14 5.16 -19.58
CA GLY A 110 -12.66 5.53 -20.91
C GLY A 110 -13.23 6.92 -21.00
N TYR A 111 -13.78 7.46 -19.91
CA TYR A 111 -14.39 8.79 -19.88
C TYR A 111 -14.13 9.45 -18.52
N VAL A 112 -14.10 10.78 -18.54
CA VAL A 112 -13.94 11.60 -17.34
C VAL A 112 -15.01 12.70 -17.34
N ALA A 113 -15.23 13.34 -16.19
CA ALA A 113 -16.19 14.43 -16.08
C ALA A 113 -15.89 15.55 -17.09
N ALA A 114 -16.90 15.98 -17.83
CA ALA A 114 -16.75 17.11 -18.75
C ALA A 114 -16.77 18.45 -18.03
N ASP A 115 -17.56 18.52 -16.95
CA ASP A 115 -17.88 19.76 -16.24
C ASP A 115 -18.38 19.47 -14.82
N GLN A 116 -18.99 20.47 -14.18
CA GLN A 116 -19.56 20.40 -12.84
C GLN A 116 -21.09 20.24 -12.92
N SER A 117 -21.55 19.23 -13.65
CA SER A 117 -22.99 19.01 -13.88
C SER A 117 -23.77 18.62 -12.61
N GLY A 118 -23.10 18.33 -11.50
CA GLY A 118 -23.74 17.84 -10.29
C GLY A 118 -24.12 16.35 -10.39
N PRO A 119 -25.08 15.90 -9.56
CA PRO A 119 -25.55 14.51 -9.62
C PRO A 119 -26.12 14.18 -11.01
N LEU A 120 -25.66 13.07 -11.58
CA LEU A 120 -26.09 12.61 -12.90
C LEU A 120 -27.15 11.53 -12.79
N ALA A 121 -28.04 11.47 -13.78
CA ALA A 121 -29.05 10.44 -13.90
C ALA A 121 -28.48 9.18 -14.54
N ASN A 122 -29.13 8.03 -14.34
CA ASN A 122 -28.73 6.76 -14.96
C ASN A 122 -28.74 6.80 -16.50
N THR A 123 -29.46 7.75 -17.09
CA THR A 123 -29.49 7.99 -18.53
C THR A 123 -28.29 8.79 -19.03
N ASP A 124 -27.49 9.37 -18.15
CA ASP A 124 -26.30 10.16 -18.52
C ASP A 124 -25.06 9.27 -18.75
N VAL A 125 -25.25 8.11 -19.33
CA VAL A 125 -24.16 7.17 -19.64
C VAL A 125 -23.27 7.73 -20.75
N ALA A 126 -21.96 7.58 -20.60
CA ALA A 126 -21.00 7.94 -21.65
C ALA A 126 -21.12 7.00 -22.86
N PRO A 127 -20.95 7.49 -24.10
CA PRO A 127 -20.60 8.87 -24.45
C PRO A 127 -21.80 9.83 -24.41
N SER A 128 -21.57 11.03 -23.92
CA SER A 128 -22.54 12.14 -23.98
C SER A 128 -21.81 13.45 -23.70
N SER A 129 -22.54 14.56 -23.76
CA SER A 129 -21.95 15.89 -23.43
C SER A 129 -21.52 16.03 -21.97
N LYS A 130 -21.92 15.11 -21.09
CA LYS A 130 -21.50 15.07 -19.69
C LYS A 130 -20.10 14.49 -19.49
N TRP A 131 -19.51 13.97 -20.55
CA TRP A 131 -18.24 13.24 -20.49
C TRP A 131 -17.25 13.70 -21.54
N LYS A 132 -15.98 13.67 -21.20
CA LYS A 132 -14.87 13.76 -22.15
C LYS A 132 -14.28 12.37 -22.32
N LYS A 133 -13.96 11.99 -23.55
CA LYS A 133 -13.33 10.70 -23.84
C LYS A 133 -11.87 10.73 -23.42
N VAL A 134 -11.41 9.65 -22.79
CA VAL A 134 -9.99 9.44 -22.51
C VAL A 134 -9.32 8.84 -23.75
N GLU A 135 -8.30 9.52 -24.26
CA GLU A 135 -7.41 9.01 -25.29
C GLU A 135 -5.99 8.96 -24.76
N PHE A 136 -5.30 7.86 -25.03
CA PHE A 136 -3.94 7.70 -24.50
C PHE A 136 -2.95 8.56 -25.25
N ASN A 137 -3.10 8.67 -26.58
CA ASN A 137 -2.22 9.44 -27.44
C ASN A 137 -2.99 10.54 -28.17
N LYS A 138 -2.45 11.74 -28.14
CA LYS A 138 -3.03 12.90 -28.85
C LYS A 138 -2.80 12.81 -30.37
N ASN A 139 -1.72 12.16 -30.79
CA ASN A 139 -1.30 12.08 -32.18
C ASN A 139 -1.04 13.46 -32.82
N GLY A 140 -0.42 14.35 -32.05
CA GLY A 140 -0.08 15.70 -32.45
C GLY A 140 0.81 16.36 -31.40
N PRO A 141 1.16 17.65 -31.58
CA PRO A 141 1.99 18.37 -30.62
C PRO A 141 1.31 18.42 -29.25
N LEU A 142 2.08 18.13 -28.18
CA LEU A 142 1.62 18.21 -26.81
C LEU A 142 1.73 19.65 -26.31
N SER A 143 0.66 20.15 -25.68
CA SER A 143 0.58 21.52 -25.19
C SER A 143 0.58 21.55 -23.65
N LEU A 144 1.15 22.60 -23.09
CA LEU A 144 1.04 22.89 -21.67
C LEU A 144 -0.25 23.65 -21.33
N THR A 145 -1.00 24.06 -22.35
CA THR A 145 -2.32 24.67 -22.25
C THR A 145 -3.29 23.83 -23.06
N PRO A 146 -3.86 22.76 -22.46
CA PRO A 146 -4.70 21.83 -23.19
C PRO A 146 -5.95 22.50 -23.75
N ASP A 147 -6.43 22.02 -24.90
CA ASP A 147 -7.68 22.48 -25.51
C ASP A 147 -8.86 21.88 -24.74
N THR A 148 -9.54 22.68 -23.95
CA THR A 148 -10.71 22.26 -23.15
C THR A 148 -12.00 22.22 -23.97
N THR A 149 -11.96 22.64 -25.25
CA THR A 149 -13.15 22.71 -26.10
C THR A 149 -13.35 21.47 -26.96
N ASP A 150 -12.35 20.61 -27.08
CA ASP A 150 -12.51 19.34 -27.80
C ASP A 150 -13.22 18.29 -26.93
N GLY A 151 -13.53 17.14 -27.51
CA GLY A 151 -14.28 16.07 -26.84
C GLY A 151 -13.43 15.09 -26.06
N SER A 152 -12.12 15.32 -25.94
CA SER A 152 -11.19 14.32 -25.38
C SER A 152 -10.21 14.93 -24.39
N VAL A 153 -9.69 14.09 -23.51
CA VAL A 153 -8.50 14.37 -22.70
C VAL A 153 -7.43 13.34 -23.07
N TYR A 154 -6.17 13.74 -23.08
CA TYR A 154 -5.06 12.93 -23.59
C TYR A 154 -4.08 12.61 -22.47
N MET A 155 -3.78 11.31 -22.29
CA MET A 155 -2.89 10.89 -21.19
C MET A 155 -1.42 11.22 -21.47
N ASP A 156 -0.97 11.18 -22.72
CA ASP A 156 0.38 11.62 -23.06
C ASP A 156 0.58 13.11 -22.77
N GLU A 157 -0.40 13.93 -23.07
CA GLU A 157 -0.38 15.36 -22.76
C GLU A 157 -0.40 15.62 -21.26
N PHE A 158 -1.15 14.83 -20.49
CA PHE A 158 -1.18 14.91 -19.04
C PHE A 158 0.20 14.59 -18.42
N VAL A 159 0.78 13.47 -18.80
CA VAL A 159 2.11 13.08 -18.29
C VAL A 159 3.15 14.12 -18.72
N ASN A 160 3.09 14.60 -19.95
CA ASN A 160 3.98 15.66 -20.43
C ASN A 160 3.87 16.94 -19.60
N TYR A 161 2.67 17.33 -19.22
CA TYR A 161 2.44 18.48 -18.35
C TYR A 161 3.17 18.32 -17.00
N LEU A 162 3.02 17.14 -16.37
CA LEU A 162 3.64 16.85 -15.08
C LEU A 162 5.16 16.77 -15.17
N VAL A 163 5.67 16.14 -16.21
CA VAL A 163 7.13 16.01 -16.44
C VAL A 163 7.75 17.36 -16.77
N ASN A 164 7.06 18.19 -17.54
CA ASN A 164 7.54 19.53 -17.82
C ASN A 164 7.66 20.37 -16.54
N LYS A 165 6.70 20.21 -15.63
CA LYS A 165 6.68 20.97 -14.38
C LYS A 165 7.74 20.51 -13.38
N TYR A 166 7.95 19.20 -13.23
CA TYR A 166 8.78 18.63 -12.15
C TYR A 166 10.07 17.98 -12.63
N GLY A 167 10.19 17.75 -13.92
CA GLY A 167 11.29 16.98 -14.48
C GLY A 167 11.02 15.48 -14.46
N SER A 168 12.01 14.72 -14.94
CA SER A 168 11.95 13.25 -14.98
C SER A 168 11.89 12.63 -13.58
N ALA A 169 11.34 11.44 -13.50
CA ALA A 169 11.36 10.60 -12.30
C ALA A 169 12.79 10.32 -11.79
N SER A 170 13.79 10.38 -12.64
CA SER A 170 15.20 10.25 -12.24
C SER A 170 15.74 11.45 -11.47
N GLY A 171 15.06 12.60 -11.55
CA GLY A 171 15.43 13.81 -10.83
C GLY A 171 14.82 13.85 -9.42
N SER A 172 15.33 14.76 -8.60
CA SER A 172 14.91 14.87 -7.18
C SER A 172 13.47 15.35 -6.99
N LYS A 173 12.88 16.02 -7.99
CA LYS A 173 11.53 16.60 -7.91
C LYS A 173 10.51 15.86 -8.77
N GLY A 174 10.92 14.88 -9.56
CA GLY A 174 10.04 14.17 -10.47
C GLY A 174 9.03 13.29 -9.76
N ILE A 175 7.88 13.09 -10.40
CA ILE A 175 6.91 12.08 -9.98
C ILE A 175 7.47 10.71 -10.36
N LYS A 176 7.62 9.80 -9.40
CA LYS A 176 8.32 8.54 -9.63
C LYS A 176 7.42 7.44 -10.17
N GLY A 177 6.14 7.44 -9.81
CA GLY A 177 5.24 6.36 -10.17
C GLY A 177 3.90 6.82 -10.72
N TYR A 178 3.42 6.08 -11.71
CA TYR A 178 2.10 6.28 -12.32
C TYR A 178 1.32 4.97 -12.22
N SER A 179 0.11 5.05 -11.66
CA SER A 179 -0.81 3.92 -11.56
C SER A 179 -1.71 3.89 -12.79
N LEU A 180 -1.92 2.69 -13.33
CA LEU A 180 -2.73 2.45 -14.52
C LEU A 180 -4.19 2.27 -14.09
N ASP A 181 -4.83 3.36 -13.70
CA ASP A 181 -6.16 3.48 -13.11
C ASP A 181 -6.33 2.75 -11.76
N ASN A 182 -7.55 2.47 -11.37
CA ASN A 182 -7.92 1.96 -10.04
C ASN A 182 -9.05 0.94 -10.14
N GLU A 183 -8.85 -0.23 -9.55
CA GLU A 183 -9.85 -1.30 -9.37
C GLU A 183 -10.71 -1.55 -10.62
N PRO A 184 -10.10 -1.83 -11.77
CA PRO A 184 -10.80 -1.84 -13.05
C PRO A 184 -11.89 -2.91 -13.16
N SER A 185 -11.78 -4.02 -12.43
CA SER A 185 -12.82 -5.04 -12.43
C SER A 185 -14.11 -4.56 -11.76
N LEU A 186 -14.06 -3.48 -10.99
CA LEU A 186 -15.23 -2.89 -10.33
C LEU A 186 -15.85 -1.73 -11.09
N TRP A 187 -15.32 -1.31 -12.24
CA TRP A 187 -15.85 -0.15 -12.96
C TRP A 187 -17.37 -0.22 -13.21
N PRO A 188 -17.97 -1.37 -13.58
CA PRO A 188 -19.42 -1.41 -13.77
C PRO A 188 -20.24 -1.09 -12.53
N SER A 189 -19.69 -1.34 -11.34
CA SER A 189 -20.36 -1.04 -10.07
C SER A 189 -19.96 0.30 -9.48
N THR A 190 -18.70 0.71 -9.62
CA THR A 190 -18.21 1.98 -9.08
C THR A 190 -18.46 3.15 -10.02
N HIS A 191 -18.43 2.90 -11.33
CA HIS A 191 -18.57 3.90 -12.38
C HIS A 191 -19.51 3.43 -13.52
N PRO A 192 -20.79 3.13 -13.21
CA PRO A 192 -21.70 2.58 -14.23
C PRO A 192 -21.98 3.54 -15.39
N LEU A 193 -21.81 4.85 -15.18
CA LEU A 193 -22.01 5.85 -16.23
C LEU A 193 -20.78 6.02 -17.12
N ILE A 194 -19.61 5.62 -16.64
CA ILE A 194 -18.35 5.62 -17.42
C ILE A 194 -18.18 4.27 -18.14
N HIS A 195 -18.44 3.17 -17.45
CA HIS A 195 -18.16 1.83 -17.94
C HIS A 195 -19.26 0.86 -17.47
N PRO A 196 -20.42 0.84 -18.13
CA PRO A 196 -21.58 0.05 -17.67
C PRO A 196 -21.41 -1.47 -17.82
N ASP A 197 -20.63 -1.95 -18.79
CA ASP A 197 -20.43 -3.37 -19.02
C ASP A 197 -19.31 -3.93 -18.14
N LYS A 198 -19.39 -5.23 -17.83
CA LYS A 198 -18.31 -5.90 -17.08
C LYS A 198 -16.98 -5.77 -17.81
N THR A 199 -15.94 -5.41 -17.07
CA THR A 199 -14.59 -5.23 -17.61
C THR A 199 -14.00 -6.57 -17.99
N LYS A 200 -13.50 -6.68 -19.21
CA LYS A 200 -12.84 -7.90 -19.70
C LYS A 200 -11.37 -7.93 -19.28
N CYS A 201 -10.85 -9.13 -19.09
CA CYS A 201 -9.40 -9.34 -18.84
C CYS A 201 -8.57 -8.78 -20.00
N SER A 202 -9.00 -9.04 -21.24
CA SER A 202 -8.31 -8.55 -22.44
C SER A 202 -8.36 -7.03 -22.56
N GLU A 203 -9.41 -6.40 -22.08
CA GLU A 203 -9.55 -4.94 -22.08
C GLU A 203 -8.54 -4.28 -21.15
N VAL A 204 -8.44 -4.72 -19.89
CA VAL A 204 -7.50 -4.13 -18.94
C VAL A 204 -6.06 -4.35 -19.37
N LEU A 205 -5.76 -5.53 -19.90
CA LEU A 205 -4.42 -5.81 -20.44
C LEU A 205 -4.06 -4.85 -21.57
N ASP A 206 -4.97 -4.65 -22.52
CA ASP A 206 -4.74 -3.75 -23.67
C ASP A 206 -4.59 -2.29 -23.21
N LYS A 207 -5.47 -1.82 -22.34
CA LYS A 207 -5.42 -0.47 -21.80
C LYS A 207 -4.14 -0.23 -20.99
N ASP A 208 -3.77 -1.15 -20.12
CA ASP A 208 -2.56 -1.02 -19.30
C ASP A 208 -1.31 -1.03 -20.17
N THR A 209 -1.27 -1.86 -21.20
CA THR A 209 -0.16 -1.88 -22.17
C THR A 209 0.00 -0.52 -22.85
N GLN A 210 -1.08 0.02 -23.40
CA GLN A 210 -1.06 1.29 -24.12
C GLN A 210 -0.70 2.46 -23.20
N LEU A 211 -1.31 2.52 -22.03
CA LEU A 211 -1.08 3.60 -21.06
C LEU A 211 0.36 3.56 -20.51
N ALA A 212 0.88 2.37 -20.24
CA ALA A 212 2.27 2.19 -19.84
C ALA A 212 3.24 2.65 -20.94
N GLN A 213 2.94 2.36 -22.20
CA GLN A 213 3.73 2.87 -23.34
C GLN A 213 3.77 4.39 -23.38
N VAL A 214 2.64 5.03 -23.11
CA VAL A 214 2.55 6.50 -23.03
C VAL A 214 3.49 7.04 -21.94
N VAL A 215 3.42 6.48 -20.75
CA VAL A 215 4.29 6.88 -19.63
C VAL A 215 5.76 6.74 -20.00
N LYS A 216 6.14 5.57 -20.52
CA LYS A 216 7.56 5.27 -20.84
C LYS A 216 8.09 6.10 -22.01
N LYS A 217 7.21 6.52 -22.92
CA LYS A 217 7.59 7.41 -24.01
C LYS A 217 7.93 8.82 -23.50
N ILE A 218 7.14 9.33 -22.57
CA ILE A 218 7.30 10.69 -22.03
C ILE A 218 8.40 10.72 -20.95
N ASP A 219 8.42 9.73 -20.06
CA ASP A 219 9.40 9.62 -18.96
C ASP A 219 9.84 8.16 -18.78
N PRO A 220 10.90 7.74 -19.48
CA PRO A 220 11.38 6.36 -19.40
C PRO A 220 11.83 5.92 -18.01
N ALA A 221 12.18 6.86 -17.14
CA ALA A 221 12.61 6.59 -15.76
C ALA A 221 11.45 6.40 -14.80
N ALA A 222 10.23 6.78 -15.18
CA ALA A 222 9.07 6.63 -14.32
C ALA A 222 8.66 5.15 -14.20
N GLU A 223 8.15 4.79 -13.04
CA GLU A 223 7.65 3.45 -12.76
C GLU A 223 6.14 3.38 -13.02
N THR A 224 5.69 2.25 -13.57
CA THR A 224 4.28 1.97 -13.84
C THR A 224 3.78 0.91 -12.88
N PHE A 225 2.60 1.15 -12.30
CA PHE A 225 1.93 0.28 -11.34
C PHE A 225 0.58 -0.16 -11.91
N GLY A 226 0.31 -1.44 -11.90
CA GLY A 226 -0.97 -1.98 -12.35
C GLY A 226 -1.20 -3.42 -11.90
N PRO A 227 -2.45 -3.89 -11.99
CA PRO A 227 -3.66 -3.19 -12.39
C PRO A 227 -4.50 -2.62 -11.21
N ALA A 228 -3.95 -2.46 -10.01
CA ALA A 228 -4.65 -1.96 -8.82
C ALA A 228 -5.91 -2.79 -8.51
N LEU A 229 -5.73 -4.10 -8.34
CA LEU A 229 -6.83 -5.06 -8.17
C LEU A 229 -7.44 -4.93 -6.77
N PHE A 230 -8.77 -4.91 -6.69
CA PHE A 230 -9.48 -4.56 -5.46
C PHE A 230 -9.37 -5.61 -4.35
N GLY A 231 -9.13 -6.87 -4.68
CA GLY A 231 -9.09 -7.96 -3.72
C GLY A 231 -9.05 -9.32 -4.40
N PHE A 232 -9.19 -10.38 -3.61
CA PHE A 232 -8.94 -11.74 -4.07
C PHE A 232 -9.84 -12.17 -5.25
N SER A 233 -11.08 -11.73 -5.29
CA SER A 233 -11.95 -12.04 -6.44
C SER A 233 -11.37 -11.50 -7.75
N ALA A 234 -10.70 -10.36 -7.73
CA ALA A 234 -10.00 -9.84 -8.90
C ALA A 234 -8.69 -10.59 -9.17
N PHE A 235 -7.96 -10.99 -8.13
CA PHE A 235 -6.74 -11.79 -8.30
C PHE A 235 -7.04 -13.13 -8.98
N ASN A 236 -8.17 -13.73 -8.63
CA ASN A 236 -8.56 -15.05 -9.10
C ASN A 236 -8.99 -15.07 -10.57
N ASP A 237 -10.06 -14.34 -10.92
CA ASP A 237 -10.69 -14.39 -12.24
C ASP A 237 -11.15 -13.01 -12.71
N PHE A 238 -10.52 -11.97 -12.24
CA PHE A 238 -10.86 -10.58 -12.53
C PHE A 238 -12.33 -10.28 -12.21
N ASN A 239 -12.75 -10.71 -11.02
CA ASN A 239 -14.12 -10.57 -10.50
C ASN A 239 -15.18 -11.20 -11.42
N SER A 240 -14.97 -12.47 -11.77
CA SER A 240 -15.85 -13.21 -12.69
C SER A 240 -15.97 -12.53 -14.04
N SER A 241 -14.86 -12.10 -14.61
CA SER A 241 -14.82 -11.40 -15.90
C SER A 241 -15.40 -12.26 -17.03
N PRO A 242 -16.17 -11.66 -17.96
CA PRO A 242 -16.84 -12.43 -19.02
C PRO A 242 -15.91 -13.19 -19.95
N ASP A 243 -14.67 -12.77 -20.12
CA ASP A 243 -13.71 -13.46 -20.99
C ASP A 243 -12.68 -14.31 -20.24
N TRP A 244 -12.80 -14.44 -18.91
CA TRP A 244 -11.82 -15.21 -18.14
C TRP A 244 -11.72 -16.66 -18.63
N SER A 245 -12.85 -17.32 -18.87
CA SER A 245 -12.84 -18.71 -19.32
C SER A 245 -12.14 -18.88 -20.67
N SER A 246 -12.19 -17.88 -21.54
CA SER A 246 -11.53 -17.92 -22.85
C SER A 246 -10.05 -17.59 -22.82
N VAL A 247 -9.60 -16.77 -21.85
CA VAL A 247 -8.19 -16.34 -21.75
C VAL A 247 -7.39 -17.13 -20.71
N LYS A 248 -8.08 -17.85 -19.83
CA LYS A 248 -7.47 -18.57 -18.70
C LYS A 248 -6.37 -19.55 -19.15
N GLY A 249 -6.61 -20.35 -20.18
CA GLY A 249 -5.64 -21.35 -20.59
C GLY A 249 -5.15 -22.19 -19.40
N ASN A 250 -3.84 -22.26 -19.21
CA ASN A 250 -3.20 -22.96 -18.11
C ASN A 250 -2.84 -22.03 -16.93
N TYR A 251 -3.25 -20.79 -16.95
CA TYR A 251 -3.02 -19.88 -15.85
C TYR A 251 -3.85 -20.28 -14.63
N GLN A 252 -3.26 -20.23 -13.45
CA GLN A 252 -3.96 -20.59 -12.22
C GLN A 252 -4.96 -19.50 -11.79
N TRP A 253 -4.57 -18.22 -11.98
CA TRP A 253 -5.38 -17.07 -11.63
C TRP A 253 -5.10 -15.89 -12.58
N PHE A 254 -5.92 -14.83 -12.47
CA PHE A 254 -5.80 -13.67 -13.34
C PHE A 254 -4.41 -13.02 -13.26
N ILE A 255 -3.80 -13.00 -12.07
CA ILE A 255 -2.45 -12.44 -11.88
C ILE A 255 -1.45 -13.09 -12.83
N ASP A 256 -1.51 -14.42 -13.03
CA ASP A 256 -0.64 -15.11 -13.98
C ASP A 256 -0.84 -14.61 -15.41
N TYR A 257 -2.10 -14.50 -15.82
CA TYR A 257 -2.47 -13.99 -17.15
C TYR A 257 -1.93 -12.58 -17.38
N TYR A 258 -2.14 -11.71 -16.41
CA TYR A 258 -1.73 -10.30 -16.50
C TYR A 258 -0.22 -10.18 -16.58
N LEU A 259 0.50 -10.85 -15.69
CA LEU A 259 1.97 -10.80 -15.66
C LEU A 259 2.58 -11.36 -16.95
N ASP A 260 2.13 -12.53 -17.40
CA ASP A 260 2.69 -13.17 -18.59
C ASP A 260 2.46 -12.31 -19.84
N ASN A 261 1.27 -11.75 -19.99
CA ASN A 261 0.96 -10.93 -21.15
C ASN A 261 1.59 -9.53 -21.09
N MET A 262 1.72 -8.94 -19.91
CA MET A 262 2.51 -7.70 -19.76
C MET A 262 3.99 -7.94 -20.09
N LYS A 263 4.54 -9.10 -19.73
CA LYS A 263 5.89 -9.49 -20.14
C LYS A 263 6.01 -9.59 -21.67
N LYS A 264 5.08 -10.30 -22.31
CA LYS A 264 5.06 -10.45 -23.77
C LYS A 264 4.94 -9.09 -24.47
N ASN A 265 4.05 -8.23 -23.97
CA ASN A 265 3.86 -6.88 -24.53
C ASN A 265 5.06 -5.97 -24.28
N SER A 266 5.75 -6.14 -23.16
CA SER A 266 7.00 -5.45 -22.86
C SER A 266 8.12 -5.87 -23.82
N ASP A 267 8.25 -7.17 -24.07
CA ASP A 267 9.24 -7.70 -25.02
C ASP A 267 8.98 -7.16 -26.44
N ALA A 268 7.71 -7.14 -26.86
CA ALA A 268 7.33 -6.57 -28.15
C ALA A 268 7.63 -5.07 -28.24
N ALA A 269 7.49 -4.34 -27.15
CA ALA A 269 7.78 -2.90 -27.09
C ALA A 269 9.28 -2.59 -26.91
N GLY A 270 10.09 -3.59 -26.59
CA GLY A 270 11.51 -3.41 -26.31
C GLY A 270 11.81 -2.66 -25.01
N LYS A 271 10.89 -2.64 -24.06
CA LYS A 271 11.04 -1.97 -22.77
C LYS A 271 10.07 -2.55 -21.73
N ARG A 272 10.40 -2.41 -20.45
CA ARG A 272 9.52 -2.85 -19.34
C ARG A 272 8.31 -1.91 -19.26
N LEU A 273 7.11 -2.49 -19.37
CA LEU A 273 5.85 -1.75 -19.28
C LEU A 273 5.18 -1.85 -17.91
N LEU A 274 5.57 -2.83 -17.08
CA LEU A 274 5.05 -2.98 -15.72
C LEU A 274 6.22 -3.08 -14.75
N ASP A 275 6.37 -2.08 -13.89
CA ASP A 275 7.41 -2.07 -12.87
C ASP A 275 6.94 -2.71 -11.57
N ALA A 276 5.69 -2.50 -11.20
CA ALA A 276 5.10 -3.05 -9.99
C ALA A 276 3.73 -3.64 -10.27
N LEU A 277 3.54 -4.88 -9.84
CA LEU A 277 2.21 -5.49 -9.74
C LEU A 277 1.53 -4.87 -8.52
N ASP A 278 0.43 -4.18 -8.74
CA ASP A 278 -0.26 -3.43 -7.71
C ASP A 278 -1.57 -4.10 -7.32
N LEU A 279 -1.71 -4.38 -6.04
CA LEU A 279 -2.85 -5.05 -5.43
C LEU A 279 -3.41 -4.19 -4.30
N HIS A 280 -4.69 -4.40 -4.01
CA HIS A 280 -5.31 -3.90 -2.80
C HIS A 280 -5.59 -5.07 -1.86
N TRP A 281 -5.48 -4.82 -0.55
CA TRP A 281 -5.72 -5.87 0.44
C TRP A 281 -6.52 -5.35 1.62
N TYR A 282 -7.79 -5.72 1.63
CA TYR A 282 -8.70 -5.53 2.75
C TYR A 282 -9.10 -6.93 3.23
N PRO A 283 -8.53 -7.43 4.33
CA PRO A 283 -8.74 -8.83 4.72
C PRO A 283 -10.20 -9.24 4.80
N GLU A 284 -10.50 -10.41 4.27
CA GLU A 284 -11.83 -11.05 4.38
C GLU A 284 -11.97 -11.83 5.69
N ALA A 285 -10.91 -11.98 6.46
CA ALA A 285 -10.87 -12.70 7.71
C ALA A 285 -11.94 -12.21 8.68
N LYS A 286 -12.53 -13.14 9.40
CA LYS A 286 -13.58 -12.91 10.39
C LYS A 286 -13.19 -13.45 11.75
N GLY A 287 -13.77 -12.87 12.80
CA GLY A 287 -13.78 -13.40 14.14
C GLY A 287 -15.08 -13.00 14.82
N GLY A 288 -15.68 -13.91 15.59
CA GLY A 288 -16.98 -13.65 16.20
C GLY A 288 -18.08 -13.28 15.20
N GLY A 289 -18.01 -13.84 13.99
CA GLY A 289 -18.97 -13.57 12.92
C GLY A 289 -18.82 -12.21 12.24
N GLN A 290 -17.76 -11.44 12.53
CA GLN A 290 -17.56 -10.09 12.02
C GLN A 290 -16.23 -9.98 11.26
N ARG A 291 -16.27 -9.33 10.10
CA ARG A 291 -15.08 -9.08 9.30
C ARG A 291 -14.14 -8.11 10.02
N VAL A 292 -12.83 -8.40 10.00
CA VAL A 292 -11.84 -7.66 10.78
C VAL A 292 -11.69 -6.19 10.37
N THR A 293 -12.07 -5.83 9.14
CA THR A 293 -11.95 -4.47 8.61
C THR A 293 -12.98 -3.48 9.17
N THR A 294 -13.83 -3.93 10.08
CA THR A 294 -14.83 -3.06 10.72
C THR A 294 -14.19 -1.98 11.61
N SER A 295 -14.89 -0.87 11.78
CA SER A 295 -14.55 0.14 12.79
C SER A 295 -15.09 -0.24 14.19
N ASP A 296 -16.01 -1.19 14.27
CA ASP A 296 -16.53 -1.69 15.56
C ASP A 296 -15.49 -2.58 16.23
N THR A 297 -15.05 -2.19 17.42
CA THR A 297 -14.03 -2.90 18.20
C THR A 297 -14.57 -3.50 19.49
N SER A 298 -15.90 -3.59 19.62
CA SER A 298 -16.56 -4.18 20.80
C SER A 298 -16.53 -5.71 20.81
N ASN A 299 -16.32 -6.35 19.66
CA ASN A 299 -16.25 -7.80 19.52
C ASN A 299 -14.80 -8.28 19.73
N VAL A 300 -14.53 -8.86 20.90
CA VAL A 300 -13.18 -9.32 21.27
C VAL A 300 -12.66 -10.39 20.31
N ASP A 301 -13.51 -11.32 19.88
CA ASP A 301 -13.09 -12.36 18.93
C ASP A 301 -12.71 -11.78 17.58
N CYS A 302 -13.40 -10.73 17.13
CA CYS A 302 -13.02 -9.99 15.92
C CYS A 302 -11.67 -9.30 16.10
N ASN A 303 -11.44 -8.66 17.25
CA ASN A 303 -10.16 -8.01 17.57
C ASN A 303 -9.00 -9.01 17.57
N LYS A 304 -9.22 -10.20 18.15
CA LYS A 304 -8.23 -11.29 18.13
C LYS A 304 -7.93 -11.74 16.68
N ALA A 305 -8.98 -11.93 15.89
CA ALA A 305 -8.82 -12.30 14.47
C ALA A 305 -8.08 -11.22 13.68
N ARG A 306 -8.32 -9.93 13.96
CA ARG A 306 -7.61 -8.81 13.34
C ARG A 306 -6.11 -8.90 13.57
N MET A 307 -5.70 -9.20 14.79
CA MET A 307 -4.27 -9.31 15.11
C MET A 307 -3.61 -10.54 14.49
N GLN A 308 -4.38 -11.56 14.11
CA GLN A 308 -3.87 -12.72 13.38
C GLN A 308 -3.87 -12.52 11.87
N ALA A 309 -4.70 -11.62 11.35
CA ALA A 309 -4.95 -11.48 9.92
C ALA A 309 -3.68 -11.23 9.06
N PRO A 310 -2.66 -10.49 9.53
CA PRO A 310 -1.42 -10.34 8.76
C PRO A 310 -0.71 -11.65 8.44
N ARG A 311 -0.97 -12.74 9.19
CA ARG A 311 -0.39 -14.05 8.93
C ARG A 311 -0.80 -14.62 7.57
N SER A 312 -1.96 -14.25 7.06
CA SER A 312 -2.38 -14.65 5.70
C SER A 312 -1.48 -14.11 4.60
N LEU A 313 -0.64 -13.13 4.89
CA LEU A 313 0.33 -12.60 3.93
C LEU A 313 1.57 -13.49 3.79
N TRP A 314 1.95 -14.27 4.83
CA TRP A 314 3.25 -14.95 4.82
C TRP A 314 3.27 -16.35 5.43
N ASP A 315 2.33 -16.72 6.31
CA ASP A 315 2.41 -17.90 7.17
C ASP A 315 1.61 -19.07 6.60
N SER A 316 2.30 -20.07 6.10
CA SER A 316 1.69 -21.27 5.53
C SER A 316 0.98 -22.16 6.56
N THR A 317 1.22 -21.95 7.85
CA THR A 317 0.57 -22.71 8.93
C THR A 317 -0.74 -22.10 9.40
N TYR A 318 -1.07 -20.90 8.91
CA TYR A 318 -2.28 -20.17 9.29
C TYR A 318 -3.35 -20.27 8.20
N THR A 319 -4.58 -20.48 8.63
CA THR A 319 -5.76 -20.43 7.76
C THR A 319 -6.78 -19.48 8.38
N GLU A 320 -7.06 -18.38 7.69
CA GLU A 320 -8.08 -17.43 8.17
C GLU A 320 -9.49 -18.00 8.05
N ASP A 321 -10.36 -17.57 8.94
CA ASP A 321 -11.80 -17.82 8.82
C ASP A 321 -12.37 -16.85 7.78
N SER A 322 -12.49 -17.31 6.55
CA SER A 322 -13.05 -16.56 5.44
C SER A 322 -13.35 -17.48 4.28
N TRP A 323 -14.09 -16.96 3.29
CA TRP A 323 -14.32 -17.71 2.04
C TRP A 323 -13.01 -18.01 1.30
N ILE A 324 -12.00 -17.14 1.42
CA ILE A 324 -10.68 -17.37 0.81
C ILE A 324 -10.01 -18.55 1.50
N GLY A 325 -9.95 -18.55 2.83
CA GLY A 325 -9.37 -19.64 3.61
C GLY A 325 -10.08 -20.97 3.39
N GLN A 326 -11.39 -20.95 3.20
CA GLN A 326 -12.20 -22.14 2.99
C GLN A 326 -12.11 -22.67 1.56
N TRP A 327 -12.19 -21.82 0.55
CA TRP A 327 -12.35 -22.22 -0.86
C TRP A 327 -11.14 -21.93 -1.75
N CYS A 328 -10.28 -21.00 -1.32
CA CYS A 328 -9.17 -20.51 -2.13
C CYS A 328 -7.84 -20.50 -1.37
N LYS A 329 -7.65 -21.46 -0.48
CA LYS A 329 -6.42 -21.57 0.32
C LYS A 329 -5.16 -21.69 -0.56
N TRP A 330 -5.30 -22.19 -1.79
CA TRP A 330 -4.21 -22.26 -2.76
C TRP A 330 -3.57 -20.88 -3.04
N GLY A 331 -4.32 -19.79 -2.85
CA GLY A 331 -3.85 -18.42 -3.03
C GLY A 331 -3.21 -17.80 -1.80
N LEU A 332 -3.15 -18.54 -0.69
CA LEU A 332 -2.58 -18.10 0.57
C LEU A 332 -1.40 -19.02 0.97
N PRO A 333 -0.40 -18.51 1.71
CA PRO A 333 -0.20 -17.10 2.06
C PRO A 333 0.06 -16.25 0.82
N LEU A 334 -0.47 -15.04 0.84
CA LEU A 334 -0.60 -14.23 -0.38
C LEU A 334 0.74 -13.82 -0.99
N ILE A 335 1.68 -13.32 -0.18
CA ILE A 335 2.93 -12.77 -0.71
C ILE A 335 3.78 -13.85 -1.39
N PRO A 336 4.02 -15.02 -0.78
CA PRO A 336 4.75 -16.09 -1.48
C PRO A 336 4.04 -16.54 -2.76
N LYS A 337 2.71 -16.59 -2.76
CA LYS A 337 1.93 -17.00 -3.93
C LYS A 337 2.09 -15.99 -5.07
N VAL A 338 1.95 -14.70 -4.79
CA VAL A 338 2.13 -13.64 -5.78
C VAL A 338 3.56 -13.62 -6.30
N LYS A 339 4.55 -13.75 -5.41
CA LYS A 339 5.96 -13.75 -5.82
C LYS A 339 6.30 -14.95 -6.70
N SER A 340 5.70 -16.12 -6.46
CA SER A 340 5.88 -17.26 -7.36
C SER A 340 5.34 -17.00 -8.76
N SER A 341 4.22 -16.30 -8.88
CA SER A 341 3.67 -15.86 -10.17
C SER A 341 4.59 -14.86 -10.87
N ILE A 342 5.11 -13.89 -10.12
CA ILE A 342 6.06 -12.90 -10.65
C ILE A 342 7.32 -13.61 -11.17
N ASP A 343 7.90 -14.49 -10.38
CA ASP A 343 9.13 -15.19 -10.75
C ASP A 343 8.94 -16.07 -11.99
N LYS A 344 7.78 -16.67 -12.13
CA LYS A 344 7.45 -17.53 -13.28
C LYS A 344 7.16 -16.72 -14.55
N TYR A 345 6.37 -15.64 -14.45
CA TYR A 345 5.79 -14.98 -15.62
C TYR A 345 6.41 -13.64 -15.98
N TYR A 346 6.86 -12.88 -15.00
CA TYR A 346 7.51 -11.59 -15.26
C TYR A 346 8.55 -11.26 -14.19
N PRO A 347 9.69 -11.98 -14.19
CA PRO A 347 10.73 -11.79 -13.19
C PRO A 347 11.20 -10.34 -13.11
N GLY A 348 11.50 -9.89 -11.90
CA GLY A 348 11.95 -8.53 -11.64
C GLY A 348 10.82 -7.52 -11.43
N THR A 349 9.57 -7.89 -11.66
CA THR A 349 8.42 -7.05 -11.31
C THR A 349 8.29 -6.97 -9.78
N LYS A 350 8.11 -5.77 -9.29
CA LYS A 350 7.98 -5.50 -7.86
C LYS A 350 6.55 -5.74 -7.40
N LEU A 351 6.35 -5.91 -6.09
CA LEU A 351 5.04 -6.07 -5.48
C LEU A 351 4.64 -4.80 -4.74
N SER A 352 3.43 -4.32 -5.01
CA SER A 352 2.86 -3.13 -4.39
C SER A 352 1.49 -3.42 -3.79
N PHE A 353 1.22 -2.83 -2.62
CA PHE A 353 -0.11 -2.74 -2.03
C PHE A 353 -0.47 -1.26 -1.92
N SER A 354 -1.09 -0.69 -2.96
CA SER A 354 -1.41 0.74 -2.96
C SER A 354 -2.64 1.10 -2.13
N GLU A 355 -3.43 0.10 -1.71
CA GLU A 355 -4.46 0.23 -0.69
C GLU A 355 -4.49 -1.01 0.18
N TYR A 356 -4.56 -0.81 1.48
CA TYR A 356 -4.81 -1.86 2.46
C TYR A 356 -5.30 -1.24 3.78
N ASN A 357 -6.04 -2.03 4.56
CA ASN A 357 -6.53 -1.64 5.88
C ASN A 357 -6.97 -2.89 6.64
N TYR A 358 -6.59 -2.99 7.91
CA TYR A 358 -6.94 -4.12 8.78
C TYR A 358 -8.12 -3.83 9.72
N GLY A 359 -8.67 -2.61 9.68
CA GLY A 359 -9.73 -2.21 10.59
C GLY A 359 -9.22 -1.84 12.00
N GLY A 360 -10.14 -1.51 12.88
CA GLY A 360 -9.81 -1.17 14.26
C GLY A 360 -8.79 -0.05 14.40
N GLU A 361 -8.86 0.96 13.56
CA GLU A 361 -7.81 1.98 13.36
C GLU A 361 -7.56 2.85 14.60
N ASP A 362 -8.55 2.98 15.49
CA ASP A 362 -8.47 3.69 16.78
C ASP A 362 -8.39 2.75 17.98
N HIS A 363 -8.05 1.48 17.76
CA HIS A 363 -7.98 0.44 18.78
C HIS A 363 -6.62 -0.25 18.75
N ILE A 364 -6.17 -0.75 19.90
CA ILE A 364 -4.88 -1.46 20.00
C ILE A 364 -4.76 -2.63 19.03
N SER A 365 -5.85 -3.38 18.78
CA SER A 365 -5.82 -4.50 17.84
C SER A 365 -5.49 -4.05 16.41
N GLY A 366 -6.00 -2.88 16.01
CA GLY A 366 -5.67 -2.28 14.72
C GLY A 366 -4.24 -1.74 14.68
N GLY A 367 -3.76 -1.19 15.78
CA GLY A 367 -2.37 -0.74 15.91
C GLY A 367 -1.38 -1.90 15.81
N ILE A 368 -1.66 -3.01 16.47
CA ILE A 368 -0.85 -4.23 16.40
C ILE A 368 -0.90 -4.82 14.99
N ALA A 369 -2.09 -4.95 14.40
CA ALA A 369 -2.21 -5.47 13.04
C ALA A 369 -1.45 -4.62 12.03
N GLN A 370 -1.51 -3.28 12.15
CA GLN A 370 -0.77 -2.37 11.28
C GLN A 370 0.75 -2.50 11.47
N ALA A 371 1.22 -2.57 12.72
CA ALA A 371 2.64 -2.75 13.00
C ALA A 371 3.15 -4.10 12.46
N ASP A 372 2.33 -5.13 12.56
CA ASP A 372 2.64 -6.46 12.02
C ASP A 372 2.71 -6.43 10.49
N ALA A 373 1.74 -5.78 9.84
CA ALA A 373 1.75 -5.63 8.39
C ALA A 373 3.01 -4.90 7.89
N LEU A 374 3.43 -3.83 8.55
CA LEU A 374 4.66 -3.11 8.20
C LEU A 374 5.90 -4.01 8.33
N GLY A 375 5.95 -4.83 9.38
CA GLY A 375 7.04 -5.81 9.55
C GLY A 375 7.04 -6.86 8.43
N VAL A 376 5.87 -7.36 8.06
CA VAL A 376 5.71 -8.32 6.94
C VAL A 376 6.18 -7.70 5.63
N PHE A 377 5.77 -6.48 5.34
CA PHE A 377 6.16 -5.81 4.09
C PHE A 377 7.68 -5.66 3.99
N GLY A 378 8.34 -5.26 5.07
CA GLY A 378 9.80 -5.16 5.08
C GLY A 378 10.48 -6.51 4.91
N LYS A 379 10.05 -7.51 5.68
CA LYS A 379 10.65 -8.84 5.68
C LYS A 379 10.50 -9.58 4.36
N TYR A 380 9.35 -9.45 3.72
CA TYR A 380 9.03 -10.22 2.51
C TYR A 380 9.20 -9.43 1.21
N GLY A 381 9.89 -8.29 1.27
CA GLY A 381 10.35 -7.58 0.07
C GLY A 381 9.23 -6.91 -0.72
N VAL A 382 8.20 -6.40 -0.06
CA VAL A 382 7.23 -5.51 -0.69
C VAL A 382 7.92 -4.20 -1.05
N TYR A 383 7.68 -3.70 -2.25
CA TYR A 383 8.35 -2.50 -2.75
C TYR A 383 7.66 -1.21 -2.33
N PHE A 384 6.33 -1.20 -2.37
CA PHE A 384 5.52 -0.01 -2.16
C PHE A 384 4.24 -0.41 -1.41
N ALA A 385 3.88 0.35 -0.39
CA ALA A 385 2.62 0.13 0.32
C ALA A 385 2.09 1.47 0.83
N THR A 386 0.80 1.73 0.55
CA THR A 386 0.09 2.91 1.03
C THR A 386 -1.21 2.51 1.71
N TYR A 387 -1.29 2.83 3.00
CA TYR A 387 -2.48 2.62 3.81
C TYR A 387 -3.65 3.47 3.29
N TRP A 388 -4.86 2.91 3.32
CA TRP A 388 -6.09 3.65 3.01
C TRP A 388 -6.94 3.80 4.26
N GLU A 389 -7.29 5.03 4.62
CA GLU A 389 -8.12 5.36 5.77
C GLU A 389 -9.58 4.94 5.52
N CYS A 390 -10.13 4.10 6.41
CA CYS A 390 -11.54 3.71 6.35
C CYS A 390 -12.37 4.41 7.43
N ASN A 391 -11.73 4.87 8.51
CA ASN A 391 -12.39 5.56 9.61
C ASN A 391 -11.72 6.93 9.79
N SER A 392 -12.25 7.91 9.08
CA SER A 392 -11.72 9.26 9.03
C SER A 392 -11.52 9.84 10.43
N ASP A 393 -10.36 10.48 10.66
CA ASP A 393 -9.97 11.15 11.91
C ASP A 393 -9.87 10.21 13.13
N LYS A 394 -10.01 8.88 12.95
CA LYS A 394 -9.95 7.90 14.03
C LYS A 394 -8.98 6.77 13.67
N ASN A 395 -7.74 7.14 13.44
CA ASN A 395 -6.66 6.22 13.06
C ASN A 395 -5.38 6.42 13.90
N ASN A 396 -5.54 6.86 15.13
CA ASN A 396 -4.42 7.16 16.03
C ASN A 396 -3.52 5.94 16.30
N TYR A 397 -4.07 4.73 16.41
CA TYR A 397 -3.27 3.53 16.60
C TYR A 397 -2.54 3.10 15.32
N VAL A 398 -3.13 3.34 14.17
CA VAL A 398 -2.43 3.15 12.89
C VAL A 398 -1.23 4.07 12.81
N GLN A 399 -1.39 5.36 13.13
CA GLN A 399 -0.29 6.32 13.14
C GLN A 399 0.81 5.91 14.12
N SER A 400 0.44 5.38 15.29
CA SER A 400 1.43 4.87 16.26
C SER A 400 2.24 3.72 15.70
N ALA A 401 1.62 2.83 14.91
CA ALA A 401 2.35 1.76 14.25
C ALA A 401 3.40 2.29 13.27
N PHE A 402 3.08 3.31 12.48
CA PHE A 402 4.05 3.98 11.59
C PHE A 402 5.17 4.64 12.40
N ASN A 403 4.82 5.33 13.49
CA ASN A 403 5.81 5.98 14.35
C ASN A 403 6.69 4.97 15.08
N LEU A 404 6.18 3.80 15.41
CA LEU A 404 6.98 2.75 16.03
C LEU A 404 8.18 2.35 15.16
N TYR A 405 8.03 2.40 13.83
CA TYR A 405 9.12 2.14 12.88
C TYR A 405 9.96 3.39 12.58
N ASN A 406 9.35 4.57 12.47
CA ASN A 406 10.01 5.73 11.86
C ASN A 406 10.24 6.90 12.81
N ASN A 407 9.70 6.86 14.01
CA ASN A 407 9.82 7.94 15.00
C ASN A 407 9.52 7.42 16.40
N TYR A 408 10.15 6.33 16.79
CA TYR A 408 9.83 5.68 18.06
C TYR A 408 10.21 6.52 19.29
N ASP A 409 11.22 7.37 19.19
CA ASP A 409 11.72 8.18 20.30
C ASP A 409 11.26 9.65 20.24
N GLY A 410 10.46 10.02 19.25
CA GLY A 410 10.06 11.40 19.03
C GLY A 410 11.11 12.27 18.33
N ASN A 411 12.27 11.71 18.01
CA ASN A 411 13.40 12.39 17.36
C ASN A 411 13.67 11.88 15.94
N ASN A 412 12.67 11.25 15.32
CA ASN A 412 12.74 10.67 13.96
C ASN A 412 13.75 9.54 13.83
N SER A 413 14.08 8.86 14.92
CA SER A 413 14.88 7.64 14.86
C SER A 413 14.07 6.52 14.21
N LYS A 414 14.75 5.70 13.39
CA LYS A 414 14.10 4.78 12.46
C LYS A 414 14.55 3.34 12.68
N TYR A 415 13.66 2.42 12.33
CA TYR A 415 13.96 1.02 12.11
C TYR A 415 15.07 0.88 11.06
N GLY A 416 15.79 -0.25 11.07
CA GLY A 416 16.87 -0.49 10.12
C GLY A 416 16.40 -0.63 8.68
N ASP A 417 17.37 -0.66 7.77
CA ASP A 417 17.13 -0.79 6.33
C ASP A 417 17.31 -2.22 5.80
N THR A 418 17.71 -3.16 6.65
CA THR A 418 17.95 -4.56 6.29
C THR A 418 17.29 -5.48 7.31
N ASP A 419 16.26 -6.19 6.87
CA ASP A 419 15.61 -7.23 7.68
C ASP A 419 16.55 -8.42 7.84
N VAL A 420 16.54 -9.03 9.03
CA VAL A 420 17.31 -10.21 9.33
C VAL A 420 16.41 -11.29 9.94
N LYS A 421 16.89 -12.53 9.99
CA LYS A 421 16.14 -13.64 10.57
C LYS A 421 15.75 -13.34 12.01
N CYS A 422 14.46 -13.45 12.31
CA CYS A 422 13.91 -13.25 13.65
C CYS A 422 12.69 -14.17 13.81
N ASP A 423 12.83 -15.18 14.67
CA ASP A 423 11.81 -16.19 14.88
C ASP A 423 11.30 -16.14 16.31
N THR A 424 9.98 -16.23 16.47
CA THR A 424 9.33 -16.41 17.77
C THR A 424 8.88 -17.83 17.97
N SER A 425 8.97 -18.35 19.19
CA SER A 425 8.47 -19.70 19.53
C SER A 425 6.95 -19.75 19.73
N ASP A 426 6.28 -18.58 19.77
CA ASP A 426 4.81 -18.50 19.91
C ASP A 426 4.25 -17.50 18.92
N ILE A 427 4.01 -17.97 17.72
CA ILE A 427 3.50 -17.11 16.63
C ILE A 427 2.03 -16.74 16.82
N ASN A 428 1.28 -17.49 17.63
CA ASN A 428 -0.12 -17.18 17.92
C ASN A 428 -0.28 -15.96 18.83
N ASN A 429 0.63 -15.80 19.79
CA ASN A 429 0.60 -14.72 20.77
C ASN A 429 1.62 -13.61 20.50
N SER A 430 2.49 -13.77 19.51
CA SER A 430 3.54 -12.78 19.27
C SER A 430 3.92 -12.65 17.82
N SER A 431 4.37 -11.46 17.45
CA SER A 431 5.07 -11.20 16.19
C SER A 431 6.38 -10.50 16.50
N THR A 432 7.45 -10.92 15.80
CA THR A 432 8.79 -10.39 16.04
C THR A 432 9.49 -10.11 14.70
N TYR A 433 10.15 -8.96 14.62
CA TYR A 433 10.95 -8.55 13.47
C TYR A 433 12.24 -7.95 13.96
N ALA A 434 13.32 -8.12 13.21
CA ALA A 434 14.60 -7.52 13.53
C ALA A 434 15.25 -6.95 12.29
N SER A 435 15.99 -5.88 12.46
CA SER A 435 16.72 -5.22 11.40
C SER A 435 18.09 -4.73 11.87
N VAL A 436 18.99 -4.61 10.90
CA VAL A 436 20.24 -3.90 11.06
C VAL A 436 20.28 -2.73 10.08
N THR A 437 21.15 -1.76 10.36
CA THR A 437 21.31 -0.58 9.50
C THR A 437 22.62 -0.71 8.75
N SER A 438 22.59 -0.63 7.42
CA SER A 438 23.75 -0.93 6.56
C SER A 438 24.96 -0.02 6.81
N ASN A 439 24.73 1.23 7.24
CA ASN A 439 25.79 2.20 7.52
C ASN A 439 25.96 2.52 9.01
N ASP A 440 25.35 1.73 9.89
CA ASP A 440 25.49 1.86 11.35
C ASP A 440 25.51 0.47 12.01
N GLY A 441 26.69 -0.15 12.04
CA GLY A 441 26.88 -1.47 12.62
C GLY A 441 26.76 -1.55 14.13
N ASN A 442 26.60 -0.41 14.82
CA ASN A 442 26.52 -0.36 16.28
C ASN A 442 25.10 -0.45 16.81
N LYS A 443 24.11 -0.58 15.93
CA LYS A 443 22.70 -0.55 16.26
C LYS A 443 21.98 -1.74 15.64
N MET A 444 21.02 -2.30 16.39
CA MET A 444 20.03 -3.25 15.90
C MET A 444 18.66 -2.86 16.43
N ASP A 445 17.64 -2.99 15.60
CA ASP A 445 16.26 -2.68 15.96
C ASP A 445 15.43 -3.97 15.98
N ILE A 446 14.59 -4.12 17.01
CA ILE A 446 13.68 -5.25 17.16
C ILE A 446 12.28 -4.72 17.41
N ILE A 447 11.30 -5.21 16.65
CA ILE A 447 9.87 -4.94 16.89
C ILE A 447 9.27 -6.21 17.48
N VAL A 448 8.59 -6.07 18.61
CA VAL A 448 7.91 -7.18 19.29
C VAL A 448 6.49 -6.79 19.65
N MET A 449 5.55 -7.66 19.32
CA MET A 449 4.15 -7.47 19.67
C MET A 449 3.69 -8.62 20.56
N ASN A 450 3.12 -8.30 21.73
CA ASN A 450 2.36 -9.23 22.54
C ASN A 450 0.89 -9.09 22.16
N LYS A 451 0.36 -10.10 21.47
CA LYS A 451 -1.03 -10.16 20.98
C LYS A 451 -1.97 -10.78 22.00
N ASN A 452 -1.46 -11.29 23.13
CA ASN A 452 -2.30 -11.89 24.15
C ASN A 452 -3.18 -10.82 24.79
N TYR A 453 -4.45 -11.13 24.96
CA TYR A 453 -5.44 -10.15 25.39
C TYR A 453 -5.37 -9.88 26.91
N THR A 454 -4.83 -10.82 27.68
CA THR A 454 -4.85 -10.77 29.16
C THR A 454 -3.48 -10.93 29.79
N ASP A 455 -2.55 -11.66 29.14
CA ASP A 455 -1.31 -12.11 29.77
C ASP A 455 -0.09 -11.34 29.29
N SER A 456 0.77 -10.94 30.24
CA SER A 456 2.12 -10.55 29.94
C SER A 456 2.91 -11.73 29.39
N ILE A 457 3.92 -11.47 28.59
CA ILE A 457 4.84 -12.49 28.09
C ILE A 457 6.27 -12.10 28.47
N ASN A 458 6.99 -13.08 29.01
CA ASN A 458 8.43 -12.94 29.23
C ASN A 458 9.18 -13.45 28.00
N PHE A 459 9.78 -12.54 27.24
CA PHE A 459 10.53 -12.87 26.02
C PHE A 459 12.00 -13.11 26.34
N ASN A 460 12.52 -14.24 25.90
CA ASN A 460 13.93 -14.60 26.00
C ASN A 460 14.58 -14.42 24.62
N PHE A 461 15.44 -13.41 24.50
CA PHE A 461 16.11 -13.06 23.24
C PHE A 461 17.48 -13.71 23.18
N ASN A 462 17.79 -14.32 22.04
CA ASN A 462 19.09 -14.86 21.72
C ASN A 462 19.51 -14.32 20.35
N VAL A 463 20.52 -13.45 20.34
CA VAL A 463 21.00 -12.79 19.13
C VAL A 463 22.31 -13.42 18.69
N SER A 464 22.30 -14.02 17.51
CA SER A 464 23.49 -14.52 16.82
C SER A 464 24.03 -13.39 15.92
N SER A 465 25.20 -12.86 16.27
CA SER A 465 25.82 -11.73 15.57
C SER A 465 27.31 -11.69 15.88
N ASN A 466 28.10 -11.13 14.96
CA ASN A 466 29.49 -10.81 15.20
C ASN A 466 29.70 -9.49 15.95
N LYS A 467 28.63 -8.76 16.24
CA LYS A 467 28.63 -7.59 17.10
C LYS A 467 28.29 -7.99 18.53
N ASN A 468 28.80 -7.27 19.51
CA ASN A 468 28.50 -7.48 20.92
C ASN A 468 27.62 -6.32 21.43
N TYR A 469 26.34 -6.58 21.61
CA TYR A 469 25.39 -5.61 22.10
C TYR A 469 25.46 -5.53 23.62
N THR A 470 25.50 -4.31 24.16
CA THR A 470 25.73 -4.07 25.59
C THR A 470 24.60 -3.35 26.28
N SER A 471 23.72 -2.69 25.52
CA SER A 471 22.58 -1.97 26.09
C SER A 471 21.37 -2.06 25.18
N GLY A 472 20.18 -1.86 25.75
CA GLY A 472 18.93 -1.84 25.01
C GLY A 472 17.97 -0.83 25.61
N GLN A 473 17.41 0.02 24.76
CA GLN A 473 16.34 0.94 25.12
C GLN A 473 15.04 0.48 24.46
N VAL A 474 13.91 0.80 25.10
CA VAL A 474 12.60 0.31 24.68
C VAL A 474 11.58 1.43 24.66
N TRP A 475 10.82 1.49 23.56
CA TRP A 475 9.66 2.37 23.40
C TRP A 475 8.46 1.53 22.97
N GLY A 476 7.25 1.96 23.33
CA GLY A 476 6.09 1.21 22.92
C GLY A 476 4.77 1.91 23.15
N PHE A 477 3.73 1.34 22.59
CA PHE A 477 2.34 1.70 22.83
C PHE A 477 1.53 0.48 23.25
N ASP A 478 0.40 0.71 23.91
CA ASP A 478 -0.44 -0.37 24.44
C ASP A 478 -1.93 -0.01 24.43
N SER A 479 -2.76 -0.86 25.02
CA SER A 479 -4.20 -0.65 25.07
C SER A 479 -4.63 0.56 25.91
N ASN A 480 -3.75 1.07 26.79
CA ASN A 480 -4.05 2.23 27.62
C ASN A 480 -3.84 3.55 26.85
N SER A 481 -2.90 3.57 25.92
CA SER A 481 -2.59 4.77 25.15
C SER A 481 -1.94 4.42 23.80
N SER A 482 -2.36 5.10 22.74
CA SER A 482 -1.70 5.05 21.43
C SER A 482 -0.38 5.82 21.43
N ASN A 483 -0.11 6.67 22.40
CA ASN A 483 1.16 7.41 22.48
C ASN A 483 2.32 6.45 22.74
N ILE A 484 3.37 6.56 21.95
CA ILE A 484 4.60 5.81 22.19
C ILE A 484 5.32 6.46 23.36
N THR A 485 5.62 5.64 24.37
CA THR A 485 6.34 6.08 25.56
C THR A 485 7.60 5.28 25.77
N LYS A 486 8.60 5.92 26.38
CA LYS A 486 9.82 5.24 26.82
C LYS A 486 9.46 4.24 27.91
N ARG A 487 9.90 3.00 27.74
CA ARG A 487 9.75 1.91 28.72
C ARG A 487 11.06 1.67 29.45
N ASP A 488 11.04 0.74 30.41
CA ASP A 488 12.26 0.36 31.11
C ASP A 488 13.32 -0.14 30.13
N ASP A 489 14.57 0.20 30.38
CA ASP A 489 15.69 -0.33 29.60
C ASP A 489 15.82 -1.84 29.80
N VAL A 490 16.45 -2.51 28.85
CA VAL A 490 16.89 -3.88 29.05
C VAL A 490 17.89 -3.90 30.21
N SER A 491 17.60 -4.69 31.25
CA SER A 491 18.35 -4.64 32.51
C SER A 491 19.79 -5.16 32.41
N SER A 492 20.00 -6.20 31.58
CA SER A 492 21.34 -6.75 31.33
C SER A 492 21.36 -7.56 30.05
N ILE A 493 22.46 -7.47 29.33
CA ILE A 493 22.72 -8.29 28.14
C ILE A 493 24.05 -9.02 28.39
N SER A 494 24.03 -10.33 28.26
CA SER A 494 25.21 -11.17 28.41
C SER A 494 25.32 -12.17 27.26
N GLY A 495 26.40 -12.09 26.49
CA GLY A 495 26.58 -12.95 25.33
C GLY A 495 25.46 -12.78 24.30
N ASN A 496 25.00 -11.56 24.08
CA ASN A 496 23.86 -11.23 23.21
C ASN A 496 22.57 -11.94 23.60
N LYS A 497 22.39 -12.25 24.87
CA LYS A 497 21.17 -12.84 25.44
C LYS A 497 20.59 -11.90 26.47
N PHE A 498 19.29 -11.75 26.46
CA PHE A 498 18.57 -10.95 27.46
C PHE A 498 17.11 -11.37 27.53
N THR A 499 16.44 -10.95 28.57
CA THR A 499 14.99 -11.15 28.75
C THR A 499 14.30 -9.80 28.84
N TYR A 500 13.06 -9.78 28.38
CA TYR A 500 12.23 -8.57 28.50
C TYR A 500 10.78 -8.96 28.62
N LYS A 501 10.09 -8.46 29.66
CA LYS A 501 8.68 -8.73 29.90
C LYS A 501 7.83 -7.66 29.22
N ILE A 502 6.87 -8.08 28.39
CA ILE A 502 5.98 -7.19 27.67
C ILE A 502 4.54 -7.47 28.12
N PRO A 503 3.81 -6.44 28.63
CA PRO A 503 2.41 -6.59 29.03
C PRO A 503 1.52 -7.03 27.86
N ALA A 504 0.32 -7.51 28.20
CA ALA A 504 -0.71 -7.85 27.21
C ALA A 504 -0.98 -6.68 26.27
N LEU A 505 -1.32 -6.97 25.02
CA LEU A 505 -1.72 -5.98 23.99
C LEU A 505 -0.78 -4.79 23.93
N THR A 506 0.49 -5.08 23.69
CA THR A 506 1.56 -4.07 23.64
C THR A 506 2.47 -4.32 22.44
N ALA A 507 2.84 -3.25 21.76
CA ALA A 507 3.85 -3.27 20.71
C ALA A 507 5.04 -2.43 21.13
N VAL A 508 6.26 -2.97 21.02
CA VAL A 508 7.48 -2.28 21.42
C VAL A 508 8.52 -2.30 20.31
N HIS A 509 9.37 -1.27 20.35
CA HIS A 509 10.60 -1.16 19.59
C HIS A 509 11.77 -1.21 20.56
N ILE A 510 12.62 -2.21 20.41
CA ILE A 510 13.85 -2.37 21.22
C ILE A 510 15.03 -1.95 20.35
N VAL A 511 15.85 -1.05 20.84
CA VAL A 511 17.10 -0.65 20.18
C VAL A 511 18.27 -1.19 20.97
N LEU A 512 18.98 -2.14 20.37
CA LEU A 512 20.23 -2.65 20.95
C LEU A 512 21.39 -1.86 20.39
N THR A 513 22.34 -1.52 21.26
CA THR A 513 23.55 -0.81 20.88
C THR A 513 24.79 -1.53 21.39
N THR A 514 25.88 -1.41 20.63
CA THR A 514 27.21 -1.85 21.07
C THR A 514 27.84 -0.79 21.98
N ALA A 515 28.88 -1.18 22.69
CA ALA A 515 29.66 -0.19 23.43
C ALA A 515 30.27 0.80 22.46
N GLN A 516 30.10 2.11 22.76
CA GLN A 516 30.77 3.16 22.00
C GLN A 516 32.27 3.03 22.22
N LYS A 517 33.04 2.95 21.14
CA LYS A 517 34.47 3.15 21.21
C LYS A 517 34.73 4.64 21.44
N SER A 518 35.36 4.95 22.53
CA SER A 518 35.81 6.29 22.84
C SER A 518 36.80 6.80 21.80
#